data_34721f3a7e04ee52608518fbdee36ada
#
_entry.id   34721f3a7e04ee52608518fbdee36ada
#
_cell.length_a   1.000
_cell.length_b   1.000
_cell.length_c   1.000
_cell.angle_alpha   90.00
_cell.angle_beta   90.00
_cell.angle_gamma   90.00
#
_symmetry.space_group_name_H-M   'P 1'
#
loop_
_entity.id
_entity.type
_entity.pdbx_description
1 polymer ?
#
loop_
_entity_poly.entity_id
_entity_poly.type
_entity_poly.pdbx_seq_one_letter_code
_entity_poly.pdbx_strand_id
1 'polypeptide(L)'
;MDVDGVLTEKGLWVTHDGNVMKRFDVRDGLGIKLIQEQGIEVAFLSGGRSGSTNERAKQLGIKFCITDIKNKQLALRKLQKELNLTSVETAYVGDDLNDLVLTNDVGIFFAPNDACYAVQKKADFVLSS
;
A
#
# COMPACT_ATOMS: atom_id res chain seq x y z
N MET A 1 -0.94 3.16 -0.46
CA MET A 1 0.23 2.27 -0.34
C MET A 1 -0.16 0.84 -0.59
N ASP A 2 0.78 0.03 -1.07
CA ASP A 2 0.65 -1.42 -1.07
C ASP A 2 0.66 -1.97 0.36
N VAL A 3 0.32 -3.23 0.53
CA VAL A 3 0.25 -3.89 1.84
C VAL A 3 1.30 -4.98 1.95
N ASP A 4 1.26 -5.99 1.08
CA ASP A 4 2.19 -7.11 1.15
C ASP A 4 3.60 -6.69 0.72
N GLY A 5 4.56 -6.83 1.60
CA GLY A 5 5.93 -6.37 1.40
C GLY A 5 6.19 -4.91 1.78
N VAL A 6 5.16 -4.13 2.13
CA VAL A 6 5.27 -2.75 2.63
C VAL A 6 4.92 -2.67 4.10
N LEU A 7 3.72 -3.12 4.46
CA LEU A 7 3.24 -3.17 5.86
C LEU A 7 3.41 -4.56 6.48
N THR A 8 3.74 -5.55 5.67
CA THR A 8 4.02 -6.92 6.10
C THR A 8 5.34 -7.38 5.51
N GLU A 9 5.90 -8.44 6.08
CA GLU A 9 6.93 -9.23 5.41
C GLU A 9 6.30 -9.93 4.19
N LYS A 10 7.14 -10.38 3.25
CA LYS A 10 6.66 -10.97 1.99
C LYS A 10 6.05 -12.37 2.14
N GLY A 11 6.16 -12.95 3.33
CA GLY A 11 5.59 -14.27 3.64
C GLY A 11 4.11 -14.18 3.99
N LEU A 12 3.38 -15.23 3.65
CA LEU A 12 1.98 -15.41 3.99
C LEU A 12 1.80 -16.71 4.78
N TRP A 13 0.91 -16.69 5.77
CA TRP A 13 0.44 -17.89 6.45
C TRP A 13 -0.84 -18.34 5.77
N VAL A 14 -0.82 -19.53 5.17
CA VAL A 14 -2.02 -20.09 4.50
C VAL A 14 -2.45 -21.34 5.23
N THR A 15 -3.69 -21.35 5.72
CA THR A 15 -4.27 -22.50 6.38
C THR A 15 -4.79 -23.53 5.36
N HIS A 16 -5.02 -24.77 5.81
CA HIS A 16 -5.49 -25.84 4.93
C HIS A 16 -6.89 -25.59 4.35
N ASP A 17 -7.70 -24.76 5.00
CA ASP A 17 -9.03 -24.31 4.51
C ASP A 17 -8.97 -23.03 3.68
N GLY A 18 -7.77 -22.58 3.32
CA GLY A 18 -7.56 -21.47 2.38
C GLY A 18 -7.58 -20.07 3.02
N ASN A 19 -7.64 -19.96 4.34
CA ASN A 19 -7.55 -18.67 5.00
C ASN A 19 -6.11 -18.13 4.97
N VAL A 20 -5.96 -16.83 4.81
CA VAL A 20 -4.68 -16.13 4.79
C VAL A 20 -4.55 -15.26 6.03
N MET A 21 -3.44 -15.45 6.76
CA MET A 21 -3.08 -14.60 7.89
C MET A 21 -1.83 -13.80 7.55
N LYS A 22 -1.80 -12.55 8.01
CA LYS A 22 -0.68 -11.63 7.82
C LYS A 22 -0.25 -11.07 9.17
N ARG A 23 1.05 -10.82 9.30
CA ARG A 23 1.61 -10.15 10.48
C ARG A 23 1.85 -8.69 10.16
N PHE A 24 1.23 -7.81 10.94
CA PHE A 24 1.42 -6.36 10.85
C PHE A 24 2.27 -5.85 12.01
N ASP A 25 3.08 -4.81 11.76
CA ASP A 25 3.88 -4.16 12.79
C ASP A 25 3.07 -3.03 13.46
N VAL A 26 3.09 -3.02 14.78
CA VAL A 26 2.38 -2.00 15.58
C VAL A 26 2.93 -0.60 15.33
N ARG A 27 4.23 -0.48 15.04
CA ARG A 27 4.89 0.81 14.75
C ARG A 27 4.40 1.43 13.45
N ASP A 28 4.15 0.62 12.44
CA ASP A 28 3.57 1.08 11.18
C ASP A 28 2.15 1.65 11.41
N GLY A 29 1.38 0.99 12.26
CA GLY A 29 0.05 1.48 12.64
C GLY A 29 0.10 2.83 13.32
N LEU A 30 1.04 3.05 14.23
CA LEU A 30 1.25 4.36 14.86
C LEU A 30 1.65 5.41 13.83
N GLY A 31 2.59 5.08 12.93
CA GLY A 31 3.02 5.98 11.85
C GLY A 31 1.86 6.42 10.96
N ILE A 32 1.01 5.48 10.56
CA ILE A 32 -0.19 5.77 9.76
C ILE A 32 -1.12 6.72 10.51
N LYS A 33 -1.37 6.49 11.79
CA LYS A 33 -2.22 7.37 12.59
C LYS A 33 -1.66 8.79 12.70
N LEU A 34 -0.35 8.93 12.87
CA LEU A 34 0.31 10.24 12.90
C LEU A 34 0.15 10.99 11.58
N ILE A 35 0.24 10.29 10.46
CA ILE A 35 0.00 10.87 9.12
C ILE A 35 -1.46 11.33 9.00
N GLN A 36 -2.40 10.50 9.43
CA GLN A 36 -3.83 10.85 9.40
C GLN A 36 -4.16 12.07 10.27
N GLU A 37 -3.50 12.23 11.42
CA GLU A 37 -3.66 13.40 12.28
C GLU A 37 -3.23 14.70 11.61
N GLN A 38 -2.36 14.62 10.61
CA GLN A 38 -1.96 15.78 9.80
C GLN A 38 -2.94 16.08 8.65
N GLY A 39 -4.07 15.40 8.60
CA GLY A 39 -5.07 15.59 7.55
C GLY A 39 -4.75 14.89 6.22
N ILE A 40 -3.80 13.96 6.22
CA ILE A 40 -3.45 13.18 5.03
C ILE A 40 -4.27 11.90 5.01
N GLU A 41 -5.03 11.69 3.94
CA GLU A 41 -5.79 10.46 3.74
C GLU A 41 -4.85 9.30 3.41
N VAL A 42 -5.04 8.17 4.08
CA VAL A 42 -4.26 6.95 3.81
C VAL A 42 -5.19 5.91 3.19
N ALA A 43 -4.73 5.26 2.13
CA ALA A 43 -5.46 4.20 1.44
C ALA A 43 -4.56 2.96 1.24
N PHE A 44 -5.15 1.79 1.33
CA PHE A 44 -4.52 0.52 0.98
C PHE A 44 -4.96 0.08 -0.41
N LEU A 45 -4.00 -0.23 -1.26
CA LEU A 45 -4.22 -0.79 -2.60
C LEU A 45 -3.44 -2.11 -2.69
N SER A 46 -4.13 -3.22 -2.60
CA SER A 46 -3.51 -4.55 -2.51
C SER A 46 -4.02 -5.50 -3.61
N GLY A 47 -3.11 -6.21 -4.25
CA GLY A 47 -3.47 -7.36 -5.09
C GLY A 47 -3.82 -8.60 -4.27
N GLY A 48 -3.55 -8.60 -2.97
CA GLY A 48 -3.87 -9.69 -2.07
C GLY A 48 -5.35 -9.79 -1.75
N ARG A 49 -5.73 -10.93 -1.16
CA ARG A 49 -7.13 -11.22 -0.83
C ARG A 49 -7.66 -10.32 0.29
N SER A 50 -8.97 -10.09 0.25
CA SER A 50 -9.69 -9.48 1.36
C SER A 50 -9.61 -10.36 2.63
N GLY A 51 -9.85 -9.77 3.78
CA GLY A 51 -9.81 -10.44 5.07
C GLY A 51 -8.90 -9.72 6.04
N SER A 52 -7.71 -10.24 6.34
CA SER A 52 -6.79 -9.64 7.33
C SER A 52 -6.36 -8.22 6.98
N THR A 53 -6.18 -7.91 5.70
CA THR A 53 -5.89 -6.54 5.24
C THR A 53 -7.04 -5.58 5.56
N ASN A 54 -8.27 -5.99 5.31
CA ASN A 54 -9.45 -5.17 5.59
C ASN A 54 -9.65 -4.95 7.10
N GLU A 55 -9.42 -5.99 7.92
CA GLU A 55 -9.49 -5.85 9.37
C GLU A 55 -8.42 -4.89 9.90
N ARG A 56 -7.21 -4.95 9.36
CA ARG A 56 -6.14 -4.02 9.74
C ARG A 56 -6.50 -2.59 9.34
N ALA A 57 -7.02 -2.38 8.15
CA ALA A 57 -7.49 -1.07 7.70
C ALA A 57 -8.56 -0.50 8.64
N LYS A 58 -9.51 -1.33 9.04
CA LYS A 58 -10.56 -0.96 9.99
C LYS A 58 -9.98 -0.54 11.34
N GLN A 59 -9.05 -1.31 11.90
CA GLN A 59 -8.37 -0.98 13.15
C GLN A 59 -7.66 0.39 13.10
N LEU A 60 -7.13 0.75 11.93
CA LEU A 60 -6.41 2.01 11.71
C LEU A 60 -7.29 3.15 11.23
N GLY A 61 -8.60 2.95 11.11
CA GLY A 61 -9.53 3.97 10.64
C GLY A 61 -9.33 4.34 9.16
N ILE A 62 -8.78 3.44 8.35
CA ILE A 62 -8.58 3.65 6.92
C ILE A 62 -9.89 3.38 6.18
N LYS A 63 -10.40 4.40 5.50
CA LYS A 63 -11.67 4.34 4.76
C LYS A 63 -11.54 3.62 3.42
N PHE A 64 -10.40 3.77 2.76
CA PHE A 64 -10.17 3.24 1.41
C PHE A 64 -9.21 2.07 1.49
N CYS A 65 -9.75 0.88 1.53
CA CYS A 65 -9.02 -0.39 1.50
C CYS A 65 -9.53 -1.21 0.32
N ILE A 66 -8.72 -1.26 -0.74
CA ILE A 66 -9.07 -1.96 -1.97
C ILE A 66 -8.17 -3.19 -2.07
N THR A 67 -8.79 -4.36 -2.11
CA THR A 67 -8.12 -5.66 -2.18
C THR A 67 -8.48 -6.39 -3.47
N ASP A 68 -7.83 -7.50 -3.73
CA ASP A 68 -8.04 -8.32 -4.92
C ASP A 68 -7.88 -7.54 -6.24
N ILE A 69 -7.00 -6.54 -6.23
CA ILE A 69 -6.78 -5.66 -7.39
C ILE A 69 -5.96 -6.38 -8.44
N LYS A 70 -6.45 -6.41 -9.68
CA LYS A 70 -5.71 -6.91 -10.84
C LYS A 70 -5.00 -5.79 -11.60
N ASN A 71 -5.56 -4.60 -11.61
CA ASN A 71 -5.00 -3.43 -12.27
C ASN A 71 -4.91 -2.27 -11.26
N LYS A 72 -3.72 -2.12 -10.66
CA LYS A 72 -3.47 -1.08 -9.64
C LYS A 72 -3.58 0.33 -10.20
N GLN A 73 -3.17 0.55 -11.45
CA GLN A 73 -3.25 1.87 -12.08
C GLN A 73 -4.69 2.34 -12.18
N LEU A 74 -5.57 1.47 -12.65
CA LEU A 74 -6.99 1.77 -12.77
C LEU A 74 -7.62 2.04 -11.40
N ALA A 75 -7.28 1.23 -10.40
CA ALA A 75 -7.76 1.40 -9.02
C ALA A 75 -7.31 2.74 -8.43
N LEU A 76 -6.03 3.10 -8.60
CA LEU A 76 -5.49 4.37 -8.12
C LEU A 76 -6.16 5.57 -8.80
N ARG A 77 -6.28 5.55 -10.11
CA ARG A 77 -6.91 6.64 -10.87
C ARG A 77 -8.37 6.85 -10.48
N LYS A 78 -9.09 5.76 -10.25
CA LYS A 78 -10.47 5.82 -9.76
C LYS A 78 -10.54 6.46 -8.38
N LEU A 79 -9.66 6.08 -7.47
CA LEU A 79 -9.59 6.65 -6.13
C LEU A 79 -9.22 8.15 -6.16
N GLN A 80 -8.23 8.52 -6.97
CA GLN A 80 -7.85 9.92 -7.15
C GLN A 80 -9.03 10.76 -7.67
N LYS A 81 -9.80 10.23 -8.60
CA LYS A 81 -10.99 10.90 -9.12
C LYS A 81 -12.07 11.07 -8.03
N GLU A 82 -12.35 10.03 -7.26
CA GLU A 82 -13.30 10.09 -6.14
C GLU A 82 -12.91 11.15 -5.10
N LEU A 83 -11.62 11.24 -4.78
CA LEU A 83 -11.09 12.18 -3.79
C LEU A 83 -10.75 13.55 -4.38
N ASN A 84 -10.93 13.74 -5.69
CA ASN A 84 -10.57 14.96 -6.42
C ASN A 84 -9.10 15.33 -6.20
N LEU A 85 -8.21 14.35 -6.33
CA LEU A 85 -6.77 14.51 -6.18
C LEU A 85 -6.05 14.38 -7.51
N THR A 86 -4.96 15.15 -7.65
CA THR A 86 -4.02 15.03 -8.77
C THR A 86 -2.88 14.08 -8.43
N SER A 87 -2.08 13.72 -9.45
CA SER A 87 -0.87 12.93 -9.26
C SER A 87 0.10 13.60 -8.28
N VAL A 88 0.28 14.92 -8.38
CA VAL A 88 1.20 15.69 -7.52
C VAL A 88 0.80 15.64 -6.03
N GLU A 89 -0.49 15.48 -5.76
CA GLU A 89 -1.03 15.40 -4.41
C GLU A 89 -0.99 13.97 -3.82
N THR A 90 -0.49 13.01 -4.59
CA THR A 90 -0.49 11.59 -4.23
C THR A 90 0.93 11.09 -4.01
N ALA A 91 1.16 10.43 -2.87
CA ALA A 91 2.36 9.65 -2.61
C ALA A 91 2.02 8.17 -2.57
N TYR A 92 2.93 7.32 -3.01
CA TYR A 92 2.74 5.87 -3.01
C TYR A 92 3.95 5.16 -2.42
N VAL A 93 3.70 4.06 -1.72
CA VAL A 93 4.74 3.14 -1.24
C VAL A 93 4.46 1.77 -1.85
N GLY A 94 5.41 1.22 -2.57
CA GLY A 94 5.29 -0.08 -3.23
C GLY A 94 6.60 -0.83 -3.28
N ASP A 95 6.54 -2.16 -3.41
CA ASP A 95 7.72 -3.02 -3.31
C ASP A 95 7.94 -3.95 -4.51
N ASP A 96 6.93 -4.18 -5.32
CA ASP A 96 7.00 -5.19 -6.37
C ASP A 96 6.64 -4.65 -7.76
N LEU A 97 6.85 -5.48 -8.77
CA LEU A 97 6.70 -5.12 -10.18
C LEU A 97 5.30 -4.59 -10.53
N ASN A 98 4.26 -5.10 -9.87
CA ASN A 98 2.90 -4.64 -10.08
C ASN A 98 2.64 -3.20 -9.59
N ASP A 99 3.58 -2.64 -8.81
CA ASP A 99 3.53 -1.25 -8.37
C ASP A 99 4.18 -0.27 -9.36
N LEU A 100 5.05 -0.76 -10.25
CA LEU A 100 5.78 0.08 -11.21
C LEU A 100 4.87 0.89 -12.14
N VAL A 101 3.69 0.35 -12.45
CA VAL A 101 2.72 1.04 -13.30
C VAL A 101 2.21 2.34 -12.69
N LEU A 102 2.41 2.54 -11.40
CA LEU A 102 1.94 3.72 -10.66
C LEU A 102 2.94 4.88 -10.64
N THR A 103 4.18 4.68 -11.09
CA THR A 103 5.24 5.69 -10.97
C THR A 103 4.91 7.02 -11.65
N ASN A 104 4.16 7.00 -12.73
CA ASN A 104 3.74 8.20 -13.45
C ASN A 104 2.39 8.77 -12.97
N ASP A 105 1.71 8.08 -12.08
CA ASP A 105 0.40 8.50 -11.55
C ASP A 105 0.47 9.11 -10.15
N VAL A 106 1.69 9.26 -9.62
CA VAL A 106 1.95 9.82 -8.28
C VAL A 106 3.03 10.89 -8.35
N GLY A 107 3.03 11.80 -7.39
CA GLY A 107 4.04 12.84 -7.28
C GLY A 107 5.32 12.33 -6.63
N ILE A 108 5.21 11.39 -5.69
CA ILE A 108 6.35 10.78 -5.01
C ILE A 108 6.10 9.28 -4.87
N PHE A 109 7.09 8.47 -5.23
CA PHE A 109 7.08 7.02 -5.06
C PHE A 109 8.20 6.59 -4.11
N PHE A 110 7.82 5.91 -3.04
CA PHE A 110 8.72 5.33 -2.06
C PHE A 110 8.81 3.82 -2.23
N ALA A 111 9.98 3.26 -2.01
CA ALA A 111 10.19 1.81 -1.95
C ALA A 111 10.83 1.41 -0.62
N PRO A 112 10.41 0.31 0.02
CA PRO A 112 11.16 -0.24 1.14
C PRO A 112 12.54 -0.75 0.67
N ASN A 113 13.48 -0.90 1.60
CA ASN A 113 14.86 -1.28 1.27
C ASN A 113 14.99 -2.70 0.71
N ASP A 114 14.00 -3.54 0.93
CA ASP A 114 13.93 -4.91 0.41
C ASP A 114 12.99 -5.06 -0.79
N ALA A 115 12.55 -3.96 -1.38
CA ALA A 115 11.80 -3.97 -2.63
C ALA A 115 12.61 -4.62 -3.75
N CYS A 116 11.92 -5.12 -4.77
CA CYS A 116 12.63 -5.66 -5.93
C CYS A 116 13.46 -4.57 -6.60
N TYR A 117 14.58 -4.97 -7.20
CA TYR A 117 15.58 -4.04 -7.76
C TYR A 117 14.97 -3.03 -8.75
N ALA A 118 14.07 -3.48 -9.62
CA ALA A 118 13.43 -2.62 -10.60
C ALA A 118 12.62 -1.50 -9.94
N VAL A 119 11.96 -1.79 -8.82
CA VAL A 119 11.19 -0.81 -8.05
C VAL A 119 12.12 0.17 -7.35
N GLN A 120 13.19 -0.32 -6.72
CA GLN A 120 14.19 0.55 -6.09
C GLN A 120 14.78 1.55 -7.08
N LYS A 121 15.06 1.11 -8.31
CA LYS A 121 15.62 1.99 -9.36
C LYS A 121 14.66 3.08 -9.82
N LYS A 122 13.37 2.83 -9.78
CA LYS A 122 12.33 3.77 -10.21
C LYS A 122 11.80 4.65 -9.09
N ALA A 123 11.97 4.24 -7.85
CA ALA A 123 11.51 5.01 -6.68
C ALA A 123 12.25 6.35 -6.58
N ASP A 124 11.53 7.37 -6.15
CA ASP A 124 12.14 8.66 -5.80
C ASP A 124 12.96 8.53 -4.52
N PHE A 125 12.49 7.71 -3.59
CA PHE A 125 13.19 7.43 -2.33
C PHE A 125 13.12 5.95 -1.99
N VAL A 126 14.27 5.40 -1.57
CA VAL A 126 14.33 4.06 -0.98
C VAL A 126 14.47 4.23 0.54
N LEU A 127 13.55 3.64 1.28
CA LEU A 127 13.53 3.73 2.74
C LEU A 127 14.64 2.87 3.35
N SER A 128 15.17 3.29 4.50
CA SER A 128 16.25 2.56 5.19
C SER A 128 15.77 1.31 5.91
N SER A 129 14.48 1.19 6.07
CA SER A 129 13.89 0.01 6.72
C SER A 129 12.49 -0.28 6.17
#